data_ed0bbd16b6e076b27b6f41fb2d1ecfb3
#
_entry.id   ed0bbd16b6e076b27b6f41fb2d1ecfb3
#
_cell.length_a   1.000
_cell.length_b   1.000
_cell.length_c   1.000
_cell.angle_alpha   90.00
_cell.angle_beta   90.00
_cell.angle_gamma   90.00
#
_symmetry.space_group_name_H-M   'P 1'
#
loop_
_entity.id
_entity.type
_entity.pdbx_description
1 polymer ?
#
loop_
_entity_poly.entity_id
_entity_poly.type
_entity_poly.pdbx_seq_one_letter_code
_entity_poly.pdbx_strand_id
1 'polypeptide(L)'
;PIHGETDPASGEIRMQVIAGDRYLEILQNGKECMFDCTEEEFEGFWKEYFDLETDYASYIAQINPNDTYLLNAAAFGSGMRILRQDLWEMIVSFLISQQNNIPRIRKCIENICREYGEKKENAKGQTYYAFPKPEALAGLDEDALKACNLGYRSKYVVRSARSIVCGEIDLDAILNMSYKKAKEELLKLFGV
;
A
#
# COMPACT_ATOMS: atom_id res chain seq x y z
N PRO A 1 -5.90 -0.48 1.33
CA PRO A 1 -6.11 -1.86 1.77
C PRO A 1 -6.52 -2.76 0.59
N ILE A 2 -6.11 -4.03 0.64
CA ILE A 2 -6.49 -5.06 -0.35
C ILE A 2 -7.26 -6.15 0.38
N HIS A 3 -8.46 -6.44 -0.11
CA HIS A 3 -9.32 -7.53 0.37
C HIS A 3 -9.55 -8.50 -0.78
N GLY A 4 -9.38 -9.80 -0.54
CA GLY A 4 -9.59 -10.83 -1.53
C GLY A 4 -10.47 -11.95 -0.98
N GLU A 5 -11.42 -12.42 -1.82
CA GLU A 5 -12.27 -13.56 -1.56
C GLU A 5 -12.18 -14.52 -2.74
N THR A 6 -12.16 -15.81 -2.45
CA THR A 6 -12.17 -16.85 -3.50
C THR A 6 -13.53 -17.54 -3.46
N ASP A 7 -14.22 -17.59 -4.58
CA ASP A 7 -15.42 -18.40 -4.71
C ASP A 7 -15.00 -19.90 -4.77
N PRO A 8 -15.40 -20.69 -3.78
CA PRO A 8 -15.01 -22.11 -3.72
C PRO A 8 -15.63 -22.96 -4.83
N ALA A 9 -16.68 -22.50 -5.50
CA ALA A 9 -17.36 -23.25 -6.55
C ALA A 9 -16.71 -23.03 -7.93
N SER A 10 -16.35 -21.77 -8.24
CA SER A 10 -15.78 -21.40 -9.55
C SER A 10 -14.24 -21.28 -9.52
N GLY A 11 -13.64 -21.08 -8.35
CA GLY A 11 -12.24 -20.73 -8.20
C GLY A 11 -11.94 -19.27 -8.59
N GLU A 12 -12.96 -18.47 -8.91
CA GLU A 12 -12.82 -17.05 -9.20
C GLU A 12 -12.34 -16.31 -7.96
N ILE A 13 -11.37 -15.43 -8.13
CA ILE A 13 -10.86 -14.57 -7.06
C ILE A 13 -11.37 -13.16 -7.30
N ARG A 14 -12.09 -12.63 -6.33
CA ARG A 14 -12.51 -11.24 -6.31
C ARG A 14 -11.65 -10.45 -5.34
N MET A 15 -11.05 -9.38 -5.82
CA MET A 15 -10.21 -8.49 -5.00
C MET A 15 -10.77 -7.08 -5.02
N GLN A 16 -10.75 -6.43 -3.87
CA GLN A 16 -11.05 -5.01 -3.72
C GLN A 16 -9.77 -4.29 -3.28
N VAL A 17 -9.40 -3.25 -3.99
CA VAL A 17 -8.19 -2.46 -3.75
C VAL A 17 -8.58 -1.01 -3.50
N ILE A 18 -8.09 -0.45 -2.39
CA ILE A 18 -8.16 0.99 -2.13
C ILE A 18 -6.72 1.48 -2.06
N ALA A 19 -6.36 2.39 -2.98
CA ALA A 19 -5.05 3.00 -3.09
C ALA A 19 -5.20 4.52 -3.18
N GLY A 20 -4.66 5.23 -2.19
CA GLY A 20 -4.93 6.66 -2.03
C GLY A 20 -6.43 6.91 -1.86
N ASP A 21 -6.99 7.62 -2.82
CA ASP A 21 -8.40 7.96 -2.88
C ASP A 21 -9.19 7.16 -3.94
N ARG A 22 -8.58 6.14 -4.55
CA ARG A 22 -9.15 5.34 -5.65
C ARG A 22 -9.60 3.97 -5.17
N TYR A 23 -10.66 3.48 -5.79
CA TYR A 23 -11.23 2.15 -5.55
C TYR A 23 -11.20 1.33 -6.83
N LEU A 24 -10.89 0.05 -6.72
CA LEU A 24 -10.88 -0.88 -7.83
C LEU A 24 -11.39 -2.25 -7.37
N GLU A 25 -12.25 -2.86 -8.18
CA GLU A 25 -12.54 -4.30 -8.11
C GLU A 25 -11.78 -5.03 -9.21
N ILE A 26 -11.19 -6.16 -8.86
CA ILE A 26 -10.51 -7.05 -9.80
C ILE A 26 -11.14 -8.42 -9.68
N LEU A 27 -11.49 -9.00 -10.82
CA LEU A 27 -11.91 -10.38 -10.94
C LEU A 27 -10.81 -11.17 -11.65
N GLN A 28 -10.32 -12.22 -11.01
CA GLN A 28 -9.35 -13.13 -11.63
C GLN A 28 -9.98 -14.48 -11.86
N ASN A 29 -9.94 -14.94 -13.11
CA ASN A 29 -10.37 -16.27 -13.50
C ASN A 29 -9.22 -16.94 -14.28
N GLY A 30 -8.55 -17.87 -13.63
CA GLY A 30 -7.37 -18.52 -14.18
C GLY A 30 -6.25 -17.52 -14.48
N LYS A 31 -5.95 -17.29 -15.77
CA LYS A 31 -4.89 -16.38 -16.24
C LYS A 31 -5.40 -15.00 -16.61
N GLU A 32 -6.71 -14.79 -16.62
CA GLU A 32 -7.33 -13.54 -17.00
C GLU A 32 -7.68 -12.71 -15.77
N CYS A 33 -7.37 -11.42 -15.80
CA CYS A 33 -7.75 -10.45 -14.79
C CYS A 33 -8.60 -9.36 -15.44
N MET A 34 -9.78 -9.12 -14.89
CA MET A 34 -10.68 -8.07 -15.30
C MET A 34 -10.63 -6.95 -14.25
N PHE A 35 -10.31 -5.74 -14.67
CA PHE A 35 -10.25 -4.54 -13.85
C PHE A 35 -11.54 -3.75 -14.05
N ASP A 36 -12.32 -3.53 -13.00
CA ASP A 36 -13.57 -2.76 -13.06
C ASP A 36 -13.26 -1.25 -12.94
N CYS A 37 -12.72 -0.70 -14.01
CA CYS A 37 -12.38 0.71 -14.14
C CYS A 37 -12.42 1.13 -15.63
N THR A 38 -12.36 2.44 -15.88
CA THR A 38 -12.22 2.96 -17.24
C THR A 38 -10.80 2.74 -17.77
N GLU A 39 -10.64 2.76 -19.10
CA GLU A 39 -9.33 2.67 -19.74
C GLU A 39 -8.41 3.82 -19.30
N GLU A 40 -8.96 5.03 -19.12
CA GLU A 40 -8.22 6.19 -18.64
C GLU A 40 -7.70 5.99 -17.21
N GLU A 41 -8.51 5.45 -16.31
CA GLU A 41 -8.09 5.13 -14.93
C GLU A 41 -7.05 4.02 -14.90
N PHE A 42 -7.20 3.02 -15.78
CA PHE A 42 -6.25 1.93 -15.88
C PHE A 42 -4.89 2.43 -16.34
N GLU A 43 -4.81 3.12 -17.51
CA GLU A 43 -3.56 3.63 -18.06
C GLU A 43 -2.94 4.75 -17.21
N GLY A 44 -3.77 5.61 -16.60
CA GLY A 44 -3.30 6.76 -15.83
C GLY A 44 -2.91 6.43 -14.38
N PHE A 45 -3.27 5.27 -13.84
CA PHE A 45 -2.97 4.96 -12.44
C PHE A 45 -2.74 3.47 -12.18
N TRP A 46 -3.69 2.58 -12.50
CA TRP A 46 -3.63 1.20 -12.04
C TRP A 46 -2.51 0.38 -12.68
N LYS A 47 -2.20 0.66 -13.93
CA LYS A 47 -1.11 0.03 -14.67
C LYS A 47 0.25 0.25 -13.99
N GLU A 48 0.52 1.49 -13.56
CA GLU A 48 1.71 1.83 -12.79
C GLU A 48 1.64 1.24 -11.38
N TYR A 49 0.50 1.39 -10.68
CA TYR A 49 0.32 0.87 -9.32
C TYR A 49 0.63 -0.62 -9.22
N PHE A 50 0.18 -1.42 -10.19
CA PHE A 50 0.47 -2.86 -10.26
C PHE A 50 1.80 -3.19 -10.94
N ASP A 51 2.60 -2.21 -11.32
CA ASP A 51 3.90 -2.36 -11.98
C ASP A 51 3.83 -3.28 -13.21
N LEU A 52 2.82 -3.09 -14.06
CA LEU A 52 2.55 -3.99 -15.19
C LEU A 52 3.54 -3.85 -16.34
N GLU A 53 4.28 -2.75 -16.42
CA GLU A 53 5.24 -2.49 -17.51
C GLU A 53 6.64 -3.04 -17.24
N THR A 54 6.97 -3.35 -15.99
CA THR A 54 8.27 -3.91 -15.65
C THR A 54 8.42 -5.34 -16.15
N ASP A 55 9.46 -5.57 -16.96
CA ASP A 55 9.82 -6.90 -17.45
C ASP A 55 10.52 -7.74 -16.38
N TYR A 56 9.73 -8.39 -15.53
CA TYR A 56 10.25 -9.29 -14.50
C TYR A 56 10.96 -10.51 -15.07
N ALA A 57 10.66 -10.92 -16.31
CA ALA A 57 11.33 -12.04 -16.96
C ALA A 57 12.82 -11.75 -17.19
N SER A 58 13.17 -10.50 -17.49
CA SER A 58 14.56 -10.08 -17.65
C SER A 58 15.38 -10.20 -16.36
N TYR A 59 14.77 -9.97 -15.18
CA TYR A 59 15.42 -10.17 -13.89
C TYR A 59 15.60 -11.66 -13.59
N ILE A 60 14.59 -12.47 -13.85
CA ILE A 60 14.65 -13.93 -13.65
C ILE A 60 15.72 -14.55 -14.56
N ALA A 61 15.86 -14.08 -15.78
CA ALA A 61 16.88 -14.56 -16.71
C ALA A 61 18.34 -14.30 -16.26
N GLN A 62 18.55 -13.37 -15.31
CA GLN A 62 19.86 -13.08 -14.74
C GLN A 62 20.25 -14.01 -13.57
N ILE A 63 19.33 -14.86 -13.11
CA ILE A 63 19.61 -15.81 -12.04
C ILE A 63 20.67 -16.82 -12.53
N ASN A 64 21.70 -17.06 -11.71
CA ASN A 64 22.69 -18.07 -12.01
C ASN A 64 22.01 -19.45 -12.22
N PRO A 65 22.20 -20.10 -13.38
CA PRO A 65 21.54 -21.38 -13.66
C PRO A 65 21.92 -22.52 -12.71
N ASN A 66 23.01 -22.37 -11.95
CA ASN A 66 23.41 -23.32 -10.90
C ASN A 66 22.76 -23.04 -9.54
N ASP A 67 22.10 -21.89 -9.37
CA ASP A 67 21.36 -21.56 -8.15
C ASP A 67 19.93 -22.13 -8.22
N THR A 68 19.81 -23.42 -7.95
CA THR A 68 18.54 -24.14 -7.99
C THR A 68 17.53 -23.61 -6.96
N TYR A 69 18.01 -23.08 -5.81
CA TYR A 69 17.14 -22.50 -4.80
C TYR A 69 16.44 -21.23 -5.32
N LEU A 70 17.22 -20.32 -5.90
CA LEU A 70 16.67 -19.05 -6.42
C LEU A 70 15.79 -19.28 -7.66
N LEU A 71 16.14 -20.24 -8.52
CA LEU A 71 15.30 -20.63 -9.66
C LEU A 71 13.96 -21.20 -9.22
N ASN A 72 13.94 -22.06 -8.20
CA ASN A 72 12.70 -22.61 -7.64
C ASN A 72 11.87 -21.51 -6.96
N ALA A 73 12.49 -20.60 -6.24
CA ALA A 73 11.80 -19.44 -5.63
C ALA A 73 11.16 -18.55 -6.71
N ALA A 74 11.87 -18.26 -7.81
CA ALA A 74 11.35 -17.49 -8.92
C ALA A 74 10.18 -18.17 -9.64
N ALA A 75 10.26 -19.50 -9.81
CA ALA A 75 9.17 -20.28 -10.39
C ALA A 75 7.93 -20.29 -9.48
N PHE A 76 8.11 -20.45 -8.15
CA PHE A 76 7.02 -20.37 -7.17
C PHE A 76 6.38 -18.98 -7.13
N GLY A 77 7.20 -17.92 -7.17
CA GLY A 77 6.77 -16.53 -7.17
C GLY A 77 6.37 -15.99 -8.55
N SER A 78 6.18 -16.85 -9.55
CA SER A 78 5.82 -16.43 -10.91
C SER A 78 4.53 -15.59 -10.90
N GLY A 79 4.58 -14.42 -11.55
CA GLY A 79 3.46 -13.47 -11.62
C GLY A 79 3.37 -12.49 -10.44
N MET A 80 4.15 -12.67 -9.37
CA MET A 80 4.21 -11.65 -8.31
C MET A 80 4.83 -10.36 -8.83
N ARG A 81 4.25 -9.23 -8.39
CA ARG A 81 4.73 -7.88 -8.73
C ARG A 81 4.84 -7.04 -7.47
N ILE A 82 5.77 -6.09 -7.49
CA ILE A 82 5.96 -5.12 -6.40
C ILE A 82 5.03 -3.95 -6.68
N LEU A 83 4.05 -3.73 -5.80
CA LEU A 83 3.11 -2.62 -5.94
C LEU A 83 3.82 -1.27 -5.78
N ARG A 84 3.51 -0.32 -6.66
CA ARG A 84 3.93 1.07 -6.58
C ARG A 84 2.99 1.86 -5.70
N GLN A 85 3.07 1.61 -4.41
CA GLN A 85 2.18 2.23 -3.42
C GLN A 85 2.61 3.67 -3.13
N ASP A 86 1.65 4.48 -2.66
CA ASP A 86 1.92 5.81 -2.12
C ASP A 86 2.92 5.76 -0.96
N LEU A 87 3.89 6.67 -0.96
CA LEU A 87 4.99 6.66 0.02
C LEU A 87 4.48 6.93 1.45
N TRP A 88 3.49 7.82 1.60
CA TRP A 88 2.89 8.08 2.90
C TRP A 88 2.13 6.86 3.46
N GLU A 89 1.31 6.21 2.64
CA GLU A 89 0.65 4.96 3.02
C GLU A 89 1.66 3.88 3.44
N MET A 90 2.77 3.77 2.72
CA MET A 90 3.84 2.82 3.04
C MET A 90 4.48 3.14 4.39
N ILE A 91 4.82 4.41 4.66
CA ILE A 91 5.40 4.85 5.94
C ILE A 91 4.47 4.50 7.11
N VAL A 92 3.20 4.87 7.02
CA VAL A 92 2.22 4.59 8.09
C VAL A 92 2.03 3.08 8.28
N SER A 93 1.90 2.33 7.18
CA SER A 93 1.75 0.87 7.23
C SER A 93 2.97 0.21 7.85
N PHE A 94 4.18 0.68 7.53
CA PHE A 94 5.43 0.23 8.15
C PHE A 94 5.46 0.50 9.66
N LEU A 95 5.12 1.72 10.09
CA LEU A 95 5.05 2.08 11.52
C LEU A 95 4.06 1.19 12.27
N ILE A 96 2.90 0.90 11.67
CA ILE A 96 1.88 0.01 12.25
C ILE A 96 2.37 -1.44 12.29
N SER A 97 3.17 -1.88 11.33
CA SER A 97 3.62 -3.26 11.20
C SER A 97 4.63 -3.69 12.26
N GLN A 98 5.35 -2.75 12.88
CA GLN A 98 6.39 -3.03 13.85
C GLN A 98 5.84 -3.86 15.03
N GLN A 99 6.44 -5.04 15.27
CA GLN A 99 6.01 -5.99 16.30
C GLN A 99 4.49 -6.23 16.32
N ASN A 100 3.93 -6.49 15.13
CA ASN A 100 2.49 -6.65 14.94
C ASN A 100 2.21 -7.84 14.01
N ASN A 101 0.95 -8.25 13.89
CA ASN A 101 0.53 -9.32 12.97
C ASN A 101 -0.40 -8.77 11.89
N ILE A 102 -0.46 -9.47 10.75
CA ILE A 102 -1.20 -9.02 9.56
C ILE A 102 -2.68 -8.69 9.84
N PRO A 103 -3.46 -9.55 10.54
CA PRO A 103 -4.87 -9.23 10.85
C PRO A 103 -5.02 -7.92 11.65
N ARG A 104 -4.15 -7.70 12.64
CA ARG A 104 -4.19 -6.48 13.46
C ARG A 104 -3.73 -5.26 12.66
N ILE A 105 -2.69 -5.39 11.83
CA ILE A 105 -2.24 -4.31 10.94
C ILE A 105 -3.38 -3.84 10.04
N ARG A 106 -4.06 -4.78 9.36
CA ARG A 106 -5.22 -4.48 8.52
C ARG A 106 -6.30 -3.74 9.29
N LYS A 107 -6.65 -4.24 10.49
CA LYS A 107 -7.67 -3.62 11.33
C LYS A 107 -7.32 -2.20 11.77
N CYS A 108 -6.05 -1.95 12.11
CA CYS A 108 -5.57 -0.61 12.44
C CYS A 108 -5.71 0.34 11.24
N ILE A 109 -5.28 -0.09 10.04
CA ILE A 109 -5.40 0.71 8.81
C ILE A 109 -6.86 1.00 8.48
N GLU A 110 -7.75 -0.01 8.52
CA GLU A 110 -9.18 0.17 8.31
C GLU A 110 -9.80 1.18 9.29
N ASN A 111 -9.43 1.11 10.57
CA ASN A 111 -9.93 2.02 11.58
C ASN A 111 -9.46 3.46 11.31
N ILE A 112 -8.17 3.66 10.96
CA ILE A 112 -7.65 5.00 10.61
C ILE A 112 -8.36 5.56 9.37
N CYS A 113 -8.51 4.75 8.32
CA CYS A 113 -9.21 5.18 7.11
C CYS A 113 -10.66 5.58 7.42
N ARG A 114 -11.38 4.79 8.23
CA ARG A 114 -12.78 5.06 8.56
C ARG A 114 -12.95 6.31 9.42
N GLU A 115 -12.00 6.58 10.33
CA GLU A 115 -12.08 7.67 11.31
C GLU A 115 -11.58 9.01 10.73
N TYR A 116 -10.51 8.96 9.91
CA TYR A 116 -9.80 10.16 9.45
C TYR A 116 -9.68 10.25 7.93
N GLY A 117 -10.03 9.21 7.21
CA GLY A 117 -10.03 9.19 5.75
C GLY A 117 -11.28 9.86 5.15
N GLU A 118 -11.16 10.33 3.93
CA GLU A 118 -12.30 10.88 3.18
C GLU A 118 -13.28 9.75 2.82
N LYS A 119 -14.55 9.96 3.17
CA LYS A 119 -15.63 9.05 2.78
C LYS A 119 -15.97 9.26 1.31
N LYS A 120 -15.89 8.20 0.51
CA LYS A 120 -16.19 8.18 -0.92
C LYS A 120 -17.17 7.09 -1.28
N GLU A 121 -17.73 7.16 -2.49
CA GLU A 121 -18.58 6.13 -3.08
C GLU A 121 -18.01 5.71 -4.43
N ASN A 122 -18.01 4.41 -4.69
CA ASN A 122 -17.66 3.89 -6.02
C ASN A 122 -18.83 4.00 -7.00
N ALA A 123 -18.61 3.65 -8.26
CA ALA A 123 -19.63 3.72 -9.32
C ALA A 123 -20.89 2.85 -9.03
N LYS A 124 -20.79 1.89 -8.11
CA LYS A 124 -21.90 1.01 -7.67
C LYS A 124 -22.63 1.54 -6.42
N GLY A 125 -22.28 2.75 -5.94
CA GLY A 125 -22.88 3.33 -4.73
C GLY A 125 -22.38 2.70 -3.42
N GLN A 126 -21.28 1.94 -3.45
CA GLN A 126 -20.69 1.37 -2.25
C GLN A 126 -19.75 2.38 -1.61
N THR A 127 -19.92 2.58 -0.31
CA THR A 127 -19.05 3.47 0.46
C THR A 127 -17.69 2.84 0.72
N TYR A 128 -16.63 3.61 0.52
CA TYR A 128 -15.29 3.30 0.96
C TYR A 128 -14.61 4.51 1.60
N TYR A 129 -13.47 4.31 2.23
CA TYR A 129 -12.72 5.37 2.91
C TYR A 129 -11.31 5.42 2.32
N ALA A 130 -10.95 6.59 1.81
CA ALA A 130 -9.60 6.87 1.35
C ALA A 130 -8.59 6.78 2.50
N PHE A 131 -7.31 6.55 2.17
CA PHE A 131 -6.27 6.67 3.17
C PHE A 131 -6.12 8.14 3.59
N PRO A 132 -6.07 8.47 4.91
CA PRO A 132 -6.00 9.85 5.36
C PRO A 132 -4.67 10.49 4.97
N LYS A 133 -4.73 11.71 4.43
CA LYS A 133 -3.55 12.50 4.11
C LYS A 133 -2.80 12.91 5.38
N PRO A 134 -1.49 13.28 5.29
CA PRO A 134 -0.73 13.75 6.45
C PRO A 134 -1.43 14.89 7.21
N GLU A 135 -2.08 15.82 6.50
CA GLU A 135 -2.77 16.97 7.07
C GLU A 135 -3.91 16.57 8.02
N ALA A 136 -4.61 15.49 7.70
CA ALA A 136 -5.71 14.98 8.53
C ALA A 136 -5.22 14.44 9.88
N LEU A 137 -3.96 14.01 9.96
CA LEU A 137 -3.37 13.39 11.16
C LEU A 137 -2.45 14.32 11.94
N ALA A 138 -1.85 15.32 11.29
CA ALA A 138 -0.84 16.20 11.90
C ALA A 138 -1.39 17.05 13.08
N GLY A 139 -2.65 17.44 13.00
CA GLY A 139 -3.33 18.24 14.04
C GLY A 139 -3.80 17.45 15.24
N LEU A 140 -3.72 16.11 15.21
CA LEU A 140 -4.24 15.24 16.27
C LEU A 140 -3.33 15.24 17.51
N ASP A 141 -3.93 14.92 18.68
CA ASP A 141 -3.15 14.53 19.86
C ASP A 141 -2.36 13.23 19.56
N GLU A 142 -1.17 13.10 20.17
CA GLU A 142 -0.29 11.94 19.93
C GLU A 142 -0.94 10.60 20.33
N ASP A 143 -1.92 10.63 21.22
CA ASP A 143 -2.66 9.46 21.70
C ASP A 143 -3.96 9.20 20.94
N ALA A 144 -4.39 10.11 20.04
CA ALA A 144 -5.68 10.01 19.36
C ALA A 144 -5.88 8.69 18.62
N LEU A 145 -4.83 8.20 17.93
CA LEU A 145 -4.91 6.96 17.15
C LEU A 145 -4.88 5.68 18.02
N LYS A 146 -4.76 5.81 19.36
CA LYS A 146 -4.97 4.66 20.25
C LYS A 146 -6.38 4.09 20.13
N ALA A 147 -7.38 4.94 19.86
CA ALA A 147 -8.75 4.52 19.54
C ALA A 147 -8.83 3.64 18.29
N CYS A 148 -7.89 3.79 17.35
CA CYS A 148 -7.74 2.94 16.16
C CYS A 148 -6.89 1.68 16.40
N ASN A 149 -6.65 1.30 17.64
CA ASN A 149 -5.84 0.15 18.07
C ASN A 149 -4.33 0.24 17.80
N LEU A 150 -3.77 1.43 17.55
CA LEU A 150 -2.35 1.62 17.28
C LEU A 150 -1.47 1.45 18.54
N GLY A 151 -2.03 1.65 19.73
CA GLY A 151 -1.26 1.64 20.98
C GLY A 151 -0.16 2.71 20.95
N TYR A 152 1.07 2.34 21.32
CA TYR A 152 2.22 3.26 21.33
C TYR A 152 2.62 3.82 19.97
N ARG A 153 2.19 3.18 18.88
CA ARG A 153 2.48 3.61 17.49
C ARG A 153 1.69 4.86 17.09
N SER A 154 0.65 5.20 17.85
CA SER A 154 -0.15 6.41 17.65
C SER A 154 0.74 7.65 17.51
N LYS A 155 1.64 7.86 18.48
CA LYS A 155 2.57 8.99 18.48
C LYS A 155 3.54 8.97 17.29
N TYR A 156 3.92 7.78 16.78
CA TYR A 156 4.83 7.68 15.63
C TYR A 156 4.15 8.20 14.38
N VAL A 157 2.92 7.78 14.13
CA VAL A 157 2.13 8.21 12.97
C VAL A 157 1.83 9.70 13.03
N VAL A 158 1.36 10.22 14.18
CA VAL A 158 1.04 11.66 14.34
C VAL A 158 2.28 12.53 14.18
N ARG A 159 3.41 12.16 14.79
CA ARG A 159 4.66 12.92 14.66
C ARG A 159 5.20 12.89 13.23
N SER A 160 5.15 11.73 12.57
CA SER A 160 5.55 11.63 11.14
C SER A 160 4.67 12.50 10.26
N ALA A 161 3.36 12.53 10.49
CA ALA A 161 2.44 13.43 9.78
C ALA A 161 2.83 14.91 9.98
N ARG A 162 3.17 15.32 11.21
CA ARG A 162 3.63 16.68 11.51
C ARG A 162 4.91 17.03 10.78
N SER A 163 5.94 16.15 10.81
CA SER A 163 7.21 16.38 10.13
C SER A 163 7.03 16.57 8.62
N ILE A 164 6.08 15.86 8.01
CA ILE A 164 5.75 16.03 6.59
C ILE A 164 5.03 17.35 6.35
N VAL A 165 3.99 17.66 7.13
CA VAL A 165 3.19 18.88 6.94
C VAL A 165 4.00 20.14 7.20
N CYS A 166 4.93 20.14 8.16
CA CYS A 166 5.81 21.30 8.41
C CYS A 166 7.00 21.39 7.45
N GLY A 167 7.16 20.43 6.53
CA GLY A 167 8.20 20.46 5.51
C GLY A 167 9.58 20.01 5.98
N GLU A 168 9.69 19.37 7.17
CA GLU A 168 10.93 18.74 7.62
C GLU A 168 11.28 17.52 6.75
N ILE A 169 10.25 16.82 6.27
CA ILE A 169 10.35 15.67 5.37
C ILE A 169 9.53 15.97 4.12
N ASP A 170 10.20 15.96 2.97
CA ASP A 170 9.60 16.14 1.65
C ASP A 170 9.50 14.78 0.94
N LEU A 171 8.27 14.24 0.85
CA LEU A 171 8.02 12.93 0.25
C LEU A 171 8.31 12.92 -1.25
N ASP A 172 8.01 14.00 -1.96
CA ASP A 172 8.26 14.09 -3.40
C ASP A 172 9.76 14.15 -3.69
N ALA A 173 10.52 14.86 -2.86
CA ALA A 173 11.96 14.88 -2.96
C ALA A 173 12.57 13.50 -2.70
N ILE A 174 12.06 12.74 -1.72
CA ILE A 174 12.54 11.38 -1.39
C ILE A 174 12.40 10.43 -2.58
N LEU A 175 11.29 10.49 -3.31
CA LEU A 175 11.06 9.64 -4.49
C LEU A 175 12.11 9.84 -5.60
N ASN A 176 12.74 11.02 -5.64
CA ASN A 176 13.78 11.38 -6.61
C ASN A 176 15.20 11.22 -6.09
N MET A 177 15.39 10.76 -4.83
CA MET A 177 16.69 10.56 -4.22
C MET A 177 17.30 9.21 -4.58
N SER A 178 18.64 9.13 -4.47
CA SER A 178 19.30 7.81 -4.42
C SER A 178 18.89 7.05 -3.17
N TYR A 179 18.90 5.71 -3.24
CA TYR A 179 18.53 4.84 -2.11
C TYR A 179 19.20 5.24 -0.78
N LYS A 180 20.50 5.56 -0.81
CA LYS A 180 21.23 5.95 0.39
C LYS A 180 20.66 7.23 1.02
N LYS A 181 20.43 8.26 0.20
CA LYS A 181 19.86 9.54 0.66
C LYS A 181 18.42 9.38 1.12
N ALA A 182 17.58 8.67 0.37
CA ALA A 182 16.21 8.40 0.75
C ALA A 182 16.13 7.69 2.10
N LYS A 183 17.00 6.69 2.33
CA LYS A 183 17.09 6.00 3.61
C LYS A 183 17.48 6.94 4.75
N GLU A 184 18.49 7.82 4.54
CA GLU A 184 18.92 8.80 5.54
C GLU A 184 17.80 9.78 5.91
N GLU A 185 16.99 10.22 4.93
CA GLU A 185 15.84 11.09 5.17
C GLU A 185 14.71 10.35 5.93
N LEU A 186 14.37 9.15 5.53
CA LEU A 186 13.32 8.36 6.19
C LEU A 186 13.68 8.01 7.64
N LEU A 187 14.96 7.80 7.95
CA LEU A 187 15.43 7.53 9.32
C LEU A 187 15.29 8.74 10.28
N LYS A 188 14.98 9.93 9.78
CA LYS A 188 14.63 11.10 10.61
C LYS A 188 13.22 11.02 11.19
N LEU A 189 12.35 10.22 10.57
CA LEU A 189 10.99 10.03 11.06
C LEU A 189 10.99 9.31 12.42
N PHE A 190 10.12 9.77 13.29
CA PHE A 190 10.03 9.23 14.64
C PHE A 190 9.42 7.82 14.63
N GLY A 191 10.23 6.83 15.00
CA GLY A 191 9.81 5.43 15.05
C GLY A 191 10.21 4.58 13.84
N VAL A 192 10.94 5.15 12.88
CA VAL A 192 11.55 4.42 11.74
C VAL A 192 12.93 3.90 12.10
#